data_b805368c99880e923f5b82f156a0b010
#
_entry.id   b805368c99880e923f5b82f156a0b010
#
_cell.length_a   1.000
_cell.length_b   1.000
_cell.length_c   1.000
_cell.angle_alpha   90.00
_cell.angle_beta   90.00
_cell.angle_gamma   90.00
#
_symmetry.space_group_name_H-M   'P 1'
#
loop_
_entity.id
_entity.type
_entity.pdbx_description
1 polymer ?
#
loop_
_entity_poly.entity_id
_entity_poly.type
_entity_poly.pdbx_seq_one_letter_code
_entity_poly.pdbx_strand_id
1 'polypeptide(L)'
;MEKLLMLGTSYGTLDMLAYAKSRGVYTIVTDYLPPEQSPGKQVSDEYWMINTGDVDALEAKCREEGVTGVICGISEFNLEMCMELCRRLGKPCYCTPEAWHYSRDKVDFKELCRKLGAPLPTDYYVSEALTDEELDKVVFPVVVKPVDLSCNRGISYCNNKDELREAYKLARSMSKSDKIVV
;
A
#
# COMPACT_ATOMS: atom_id res chain seq x y z
N MET A 1 -6.25 -30.70 -3.15
CA MET A 1 -7.15 -29.53 -3.01
C MET A 1 -6.28 -28.31 -2.91
N GLU A 2 -6.57 -27.28 -3.70
CA GLU A 2 -5.83 -26.00 -3.59
C GLU A 2 -6.22 -25.27 -2.34
N LYS A 3 -5.21 -24.71 -1.62
CA LYS A 3 -5.40 -23.93 -0.39
C LYS A 3 -4.83 -22.54 -0.59
N LEU A 4 -5.65 -21.52 -0.39
CA LEU A 4 -5.30 -20.11 -0.52
C LEU A 4 -5.24 -19.46 0.85
N LEU A 5 -4.08 -18.92 1.22
CA LEU A 5 -3.91 -18.08 2.40
C LEU A 5 -4.13 -16.61 2.04
N MET A 6 -4.99 -15.92 2.77
CA MET A 6 -5.17 -14.48 2.71
C MET A 6 -4.59 -13.81 3.96
N LEU A 7 -3.69 -12.86 3.75
CA LEU A 7 -3.06 -12.07 4.82
C LEU A 7 -3.92 -10.84 5.16
N GLY A 8 -4.56 -10.88 6.33
CA GLY A 8 -5.47 -9.85 6.80
C GLY A 8 -6.74 -9.73 5.95
N THR A 9 -7.78 -9.16 6.49
CA THR A 9 -9.02 -8.95 5.76
C THR A 9 -9.69 -7.63 6.12
N SER A 10 -10.52 -7.19 5.18
CA SER A 10 -11.49 -6.11 5.34
C SER A 10 -12.77 -6.48 4.58
N TYR A 11 -13.82 -5.72 4.75
CA TYR A 11 -15.05 -5.95 3.97
C TYR A 11 -14.80 -5.94 2.47
N GLY A 12 -13.90 -5.11 1.97
CA GLY A 12 -13.54 -5.05 0.54
C GLY A 12 -12.80 -6.29 0.00
N THR A 13 -12.38 -7.22 0.86
CA THR A 13 -11.69 -8.46 0.44
C THR A 13 -12.59 -9.70 0.48
N LEU A 14 -13.83 -9.58 0.95
CA LEU A 14 -14.76 -10.71 1.07
C LEU A 14 -15.10 -11.33 -0.29
N ASP A 15 -15.20 -10.51 -1.34
CA ASP A 15 -15.49 -10.99 -2.69
C ASP A 15 -14.35 -11.87 -3.24
N MET A 16 -13.10 -11.60 -2.85
CA MET A 16 -11.95 -12.43 -3.23
C MET A 16 -12.08 -13.84 -2.61
N LEU A 17 -12.47 -13.93 -1.33
CA LEU A 17 -12.71 -15.20 -0.65
C LEU A 17 -13.91 -15.94 -1.26
N ALA A 18 -15.02 -15.23 -1.50
CA ALA A 18 -16.20 -15.80 -2.13
C ALA A 18 -15.89 -16.36 -3.53
N TYR A 19 -15.11 -15.62 -4.32
CA TYR A 19 -14.67 -16.09 -5.63
C TYR A 19 -13.79 -17.35 -5.53
N ALA A 20 -12.78 -17.36 -4.65
CA ALA A 20 -11.93 -18.52 -4.43
C ALA A 20 -12.74 -19.76 -4.07
N LYS A 21 -13.69 -19.64 -3.13
CA LYS A 21 -14.60 -20.70 -2.74
C LYS A 21 -15.48 -21.19 -3.90
N SER A 22 -15.98 -20.28 -4.74
CA SER A 22 -16.77 -20.66 -5.92
C SER A 22 -15.97 -21.49 -6.94
N ARG A 23 -14.63 -21.41 -6.87
CA ARG A 23 -13.69 -22.19 -7.70
C ARG A 23 -13.23 -23.49 -7.01
N GLY A 24 -13.77 -23.83 -5.86
CA GLY A 24 -13.40 -25.01 -5.09
C GLY A 24 -12.05 -24.90 -4.37
N VAL A 25 -11.55 -23.69 -4.18
CA VAL A 25 -10.31 -23.43 -3.44
C VAL A 25 -10.62 -23.30 -1.96
N TYR A 26 -9.89 -24.04 -1.13
CA TYR A 26 -9.98 -23.95 0.32
C TYR A 26 -9.34 -22.66 0.81
N THR A 27 -10.08 -21.85 1.55
CA THR A 27 -9.69 -20.50 1.96
C THR A 27 -9.26 -20.46 3.41
N ILE A 28 -8.10 -19.84 3.66
CA ILE A 28 -7.54 -19.65 4.99
C ILE A 28 -7.29 -18.15 5.17
N VAL A 29 -7.66 -17.60 6.32
CA VAL A 29 -7.40 -16.20 6.66
C VAL A 29 -6.51 -16.10 7.88
N THR A 30 -5.51 -15.23 7.85
CA THR A 30 -4.64 -14.99 9.01
C THR A 30 -4.48 -13.51 9.30
N ASP A 31 -4.59 -13.15 10.54
CA ASP A 31 -4.19 -11.89 11.17
C ASP A 31 -4.23 -12.05 12.70
N TYR A 32 -3.87 -11.00 13.43
CA TYR A 32 -3.87 -10.99 14.90
C TYR A 32 -5.24 -10.66 15.52
N LEU A 33 -6.22 -10.26 14.72
CA LEU A 33 -7.54 -9.88 15.21
C LEU A 33 -8.38 -11.12 15.56
N PRO A 34 -9.22 -11.06 16.59
CA PRO A 34 -10.17 -12.11 16.86
C PRO A 34 -11.20 -12.20 15.73
N PRO A 35 -11.86 -13.37 15.54
CA PRO A 35 -12.79 -13.58 14.41
C PRO A 35 -13.89 -12.52 14.29
N GLU A 36 -14.37 -12.00 15.42
CA GLU A 36 -15.44 -10.99 15.47
C GLU A 36 -15.03 -9.64 14.86
N GLN A 37 -13.71 -9.38 14.79
CA GLN A 37 -13.12 -8.16 14.25
C GLN A 37 -12.45 -8.37 12.89
N SER A 38 -12.40 -9.62 12.41
CA SER A 38 -11.81 -9.98 11.13
C SER A 38 -12.88 -10.60 10.21
N PRO A 39 -13.52 -9.80 9.33
CA PRO A 39 -14.67 -10.27 8.55
C PRO A 39 -14.33 -11.47 7.65
N GLY A 40 -13.12 -11.59 7.16
CA GLY A 40 -12.70 -12.73 6.36
C GLY A 40 -12.65 -14.04 7.16
N LYS A 41 -12.28 -14.00 8.45
CA LYS A 41 -12.26 -15.18 9.31
C LYS A 41 -13.67 -15.77 9.52
N GLN A 42 -14.70 -14.93 9.44
CA GLN A 42 -16.08 -15.36 9.61
C GLN A 42 -16.62 -16.13 8.40
N VAL A 43 -16.00 -15.96 7.24
CA VAL A 43 -16.47 -16.56 5.98
C VAL A 43 -15.47 -17.51 5.34
N SER A 44 -14.21 -17.57 5.80
CA SER A 44 -13.22 -18.54 5.33
C SER A 44 -13.51 -19.95 5.81
N ASP A 45 -12.91 -20.94 5.19
CA ASP A 45 -13.03 -22.34 5.61
C ASP A 45 -12.22 -22.60 6.87
N GLU A 46 -11.09 -21.86 7.04
CA GLU A 46 -10.20 -21.94 8.19
C GLU A 46 -9.63 -20.56 8.50
N TYR A 47 -9.19 -20.32 9.73
CA TYR A 47 -8.43 -19.15 10.08
C TYR A 47 -7.29 -19.45 11.04
N TRP A 48 -6.24 -18.62 10.98
CA TRP A 48 -5.12 -18.68 11.90
C TRP A 48 -5.02 -17.38 12.70
N MET A 49 -4.58 -17.51 13.96
CA MET A 49 -4.29 -16.39 14.85
C MET A 49 -2.79 -16.05 14.81
N ILE A 50 -2.24 -15.92 13.60
CA ILE A 50 -0.84 -15.58 13.38
C ILE A 50 -0.81 -14.16 12.81
N ASN A 51 0.01 -13.30 13.42
CA ASN A 51 0.22 -11.94 12.92
C ASN A 51 0.82 -11.99 11.50
N THR A 52 0.30 -11.21 10.59
CA THR A 52 0.78 -11.16 9.19
C THR A 52 2.25 -10.74 9.07
N GLY A 53 2.80 -10.04 10.09
CA GLY A 53 4.21 -9.69 10.17
C GLY A 53 5.13 -10.82 10.66
N ASP A 54 4.57 -11.90 11.18
CA ASP A 54 5.36 -13.08 11.62
C ASP A 54 5.53 -14.07 10.45
N VAL A 55 6.38 -13.67 9.50
CA VAL A 55 6.61 -14.45 8.28
C VAL A 55 7.23 -15.81 8.57
N ASP A 56 8.02 -15.96 9.66
CA ASP A 56 8.63 -17.23 10.04
C ASP A 56 7.57 -18.25 10.48
N ALA A 57 6.65 -17.83 11.36
CA ALA A 57 5.55 -18.67 11.80
C ALA A 57 4.59 -18.98 10.63
N LEU A 58 4.32 -18.01 9.75
CA LEU A 58 3.50 -18.22 8.57
C LEU A 58 4.12 -19.18 7.58
N GLU A 59 5.44 -19.09 7.32
CA GLU A 59 6.13 -20.03 6.44
C GLU A 59 6.03 -21.46 6.97
N ALA A 60 6.34 -21.66 8.25
CA ALA A 60 6.26 -22.98 8.88
C ALA A 60 4.85 -23.57 8.76
N LYS A 61 3.82 -22.77 9.08
CA LYS A 61 2.42 -23.20 9.03
C LYS A 61 1.94 -23.47 7.60
N CYS A 62 2.34 -22.64 6.64
CA CYS A 62 2.02 -22.84 5.22
C CYS A 62 2.59 -24.14 4.67
N ARG A 63 3.82 -24.51 5.06
CA ARG A 63 4.46 -25.76 4.65
C ARG A 63 3.76 -26.96 5.27
N GLU A 64 3.46 -26.90 6.57
CA GLU A 64 2.72 -27.93 7.30
C GLU A 64 1.34 -28.22 6.64
N GLU A 65 0.59 -27.16 6.35
CA GLU A 65 -0.77 -27.24 5.81
C GLU A 65 -0.83 -27.42 4.28
N GLY A 66 0.29 -27.34 3.58
CA GLY A 66 0.35 -27.47 2.13
C GLY A 66 -0.36 -26.33 1.40
N VAL A 67 -0.16 -25.09 1.85
CA VAL A 67 -0.71 -23.89 1.18
C VAL A 67 -0.16 -23.78 -0.22
N THR A 68 -1.03 -23.59 -1.20
CA THR A 68 -0.68 -23.56 -2.63
C THR A 68 -0.54 -22.13 -3.17
N GLY A 69 -1.17 -21.14 -2.55
CA GLY A 69 -1.09 -19.73 -2.93
C GLY A 69 -1.28 -18.79 -1.76
N VAL A 70 -0.72 -17.58 -1.86
CA VAL A 70 -0.83 -16.52 -0.85
C VAL A 70 -1.26 -15.23 -1.54
N ILE A 71 -2.24 -14.54 -0.95
CA ILE A 71 -2.70 -13.23 -1.40
C ILE A 71 -2.92 -12.30 -0.19
N CYS A 72 -3.02 -11.02 -0.46
CA CYS A 72 -3.53 -10.05 0.49
C CYS A 72 -4.50 -9.07 -0.20
N GLY A 73 -5.17 -8.24 0.59
CA GLY A 73 -6.01 -7.16 0.08
C GLY A 73 -5.21 -5.88 -0.21
N ILE A 74 -5.78 -4.74 0.14
CA ILE A 74 -5.27 -3.41 -0.16
C ILE A 74 -4.18 -2.89 0.81
N SER A 75 -3.78 -3.67 1.80
CA SER A 75 -2.78 -3.25 2.80
C SER A 75 -1.37 -3.32 2.22
N GLU A 76 -0.69 -2.19 2.16
CA GLU A 76 0.71 -2.10 1.73
C GLU A 76 1.61 -3.01 2.58
N PHE A 77 1.44 -2.99 3.91
CA PHE A 77 2.19 -3.85 4.81
C PHE A 77 1.97 -5.34 4.51
N ASN A 78 0.72 -5.75 4.36
CA ASN A 78 0.43 -7.15 4.05
C ASN A 78 0.93 -7.56 2.67
N LEU A 79 1.02 -6.65 1.71
CA LEU A 79 1.60 -6.94 0.40
C LEU A 79 3.11 -7.21 0.50
N GLU A 80 3.84 -6.45 1.30
CA GLU A 80 5.26 -6.71 1.56
C GLU A 80 5.47 -8.10 2.20
N MET A 81 4.64 -8.43 3.20
CA MET A 81 4.69 -9.74 3.84
C MET A 81 4.27 -10.88 2.89
N CYS A 82 3.29 -10.63 2.02
CA CYS A 82 2.85 -11.56 1.00
C CYS A 82 3.98 -11.87 -0.01
N MET A 83 4.66 -10.84 -0.52
CA MET A 83 5.81 -11.01 -1.43
C MET A 83 6.93 -11.83 -0.78
N GLU A 84 7.28 -11.50 0.46
CA GLU A 84 8.33 -12.23 1.19
C GLU A 84 7.92 -13.69 1.46
N LEU A 85 6.70 -13.92 1.89
CA LEU A 85 6.18 -15.27 2.13
C LEU A 85 6.12 -16.10 0.84
N CYS A 86 5.62 -15.52 -0.27
CA CYS A 86 5.63 -16.16 -1.58
C CYS A 86 7.05 -16.54 -2.02
N ARG A 87 8.01 -15.63 -1.85
CA ARG A 87 9.42 -15.88 -2.17
C ARG A 87 9.97 -17.06 -1.37
N ARG A 88 9.73 -17.11 -0.06
CA ARG A 88 10.20 -18.20 0.81
C ARG A 88 9.55 -19.54 0.49
N LEU A 89 8.28 -19.53 0.14
CA LEU A 89 7.53 -20.73 -0.24
C LEU A 89 7.79 -21.19 -1.69
N GLY A 90 8.49 -20.40 -2.50
CA GLY A 90 8.67 -20.66 -3.92
C GLY A 90 7.35 -20.60 -4.71
N LYS A 91 6.42 -19.70 -4.29
CA LYS A 91 5.11 -19.52 -4.91
C LYS A 91 5.08 -18.22 -5.73
N PRO A 92 4.27 -18.17 -6.80
CA PRO A 92 4.08 -16.94 -7.53
C PRO A 92 3.41 -15.87 -6.65
N CYS A 93 3.81 -14.60 -6.82
CA CYS A 93 3.16 -13.46 -6.25
C CYS A 93 2.60 -12.58 -7.37
N TYR A 94 1.45 -11.98 -7.16
CA TYR A 94 0.82 -11.07 -8.13
C TYR A 94 1.50 -9.70 -8.21
N CYS A 95 2.43 -9.40 -7.30
CA CYS A 95 3.25 -8.21 -7.31
C CYS A 95 4.73 -8.58 -7.29
N THR A 96 5.54 -7.91 -8.10
CA THR A 96 7.00 -8.08 -8.09
C THR A 96 7.64 -6.99 -7.23
N PRO A 97 8.86 -7.22 -6.68
CA PRO A 97 9.59 -6.18 -5.95
C PRO A 97 9.80 -4.89 -6.78
N GLU A 98 10.02 -5.02 -8.08
CA GLU A 98 10.19 -3.89 -9.00
C GLU A 98 8.87 -3.09 -9.15
N ALA A 99 7.75 -3.77 -9.41
CA ALA A 99 6.44 -3.13 -9.50
C ALA A 99 6.06 -2.45 -8.18
N TRP A 100 6.40 -3.10 -7.06
CA TRP A 100 6.16 -2.55 -5.73
C TRP A 100 6.99 -1.30 -5.46
N HIS A 101 8.27 -1.28 -5.85
CA HIS A 101 9.14 -0.12 -5.74
C HIS A 101 8.51 1.10 -6.44
N TYR A 102 8.16 0.97 -7.72
CA TYR A 102 7.51 2.05 -8.46
C TYR A 102 6.15 2.46 -7.85
N SER A 103 5.41 1.53 -7.27
CA SER A 103 4.12 1.86 -6.63
C SER A 103 4.29 2.71 -5.36
N ARG A 104 5.42 2.57 -4.67
CA ARG A 104 5.71 3.29 -3.41
C ARG A 104 6.47 4.58 -3.60
N ASP A 105 7.46 4.59 -4.49
CA ASP A 105 8.29 5.77 -4.73
C ASP A 105 7.63 6.69 -5.75
N LYS A 106 7.12 7.82 -5.27
CA LYS A 106 6.41 8.79 -6.12
C LYS A 106 7.32 9.47 -7.14
N VAL A 107 8.62 9.56 -6.88
CA VAL A 107 9.60 10.16 -7.79
C VAL A 107 9.88 9.18 -8.92
N ASP A 108 10.26 7.96 -8.58
CA ASP A 108 10.58 6.92 -9.55
C ASP A 108 9.35 6.54 -10.39
N PHE A 109 8.16 6.50 -9.78
CA PHE A 109 6.90 6.33 -10.51
C PHE A 109 6.68 7.43 -11.56
N LYS A 110 6.88 8.70 -11.19
CA LYS A 110 6.75 9.80 -12.15
C LYS A 110 7.80 9.76 -13.25
N GLU A 111 9.03 9.34 -12.94
CA GLU A 111 10.06 9.13 -13.96
C GLU A 111 9.69 8.01 -14.94
N LEU A 112 9.17 6.91 -14.43
CA LEU A 112 8.65 5.82 -15.25
C LEU A 112 7.52 6.31 -16.17
N CYS A 113 6.57 7.07 -15.61
CA CYS A 113 5.49 7.67 -16.40
C CYS A 113 6.01 8.59 -17.51
N ARG A 114 7.02 9.44 -17.22
CA ARG A 114 7.65 10.29 -18.23
C ARG A 114 8.28 9.47 -19.37
N LYS A 115 9.02 8.42 -19.00
CA LYS A 115 9.64 7.51 -19.98
C LYS A 115 8.62 6.83 -20.89
N LEU A 116 7.44 6.53 -20.34
CA LEU A 116 6.35 5.87 -21.07
C LEU A 116 5.39 6.85 -21.77
N GLY A 117 5.62 8.15 -21.69
CA GLY A 117 4.73 9.16 -22.27
C GLY A 117 3.36 9.27 -21.61
N ALA A 118 3.21 8.78 -20.38
CA ALA A 118 1.98 8.93 -19.63
C ALA A 118 1.79 10.37 -19.13
N PRO A 119 0.56 10.92 -19.17
CA PRO A 119 0.30 12.27 -18.67
C PRO A 119 0.55 12.35 -17.16
N LEU A 120 1.21 13.42 -16.75
CA LEU A 120 1.52 13.69 -15.35
C LEU A 120 1.03 15.10 -14.97
N PRO A 121 0.63 15.31 -13.72
CA PRO A 121 0.47 16.65 -13.18
C PRO A 121 1.81 17.38 -13.18
N THR A 122 1.75 18.70 -13.28
CA THR A 122 2.96 19.56 -13.16
C THR A 122 3.48 19.49 -11.73
N ASP A 123 4.77 19.26 -11.58
CA ASP A 123 5.45 19.34 -10.28
C ASP A 123 6.07 20.73 -10.14
N TYR A 124 5.86 21.36 -8.99
CA TYR A 124 6.52 22.60 -8.61
C TYR A 124 7.57 22.30 -7.56
N TYR A 125 8.81 22.69 -7.84
CA TYR A 125 9.92 22.55 -6.91
C TYR A 125 10.04 23.85 -6.12
N VAL A 126 9.61 23.81 -4.87
CA VAL A 126 9.71 24.92 -3.95
C VAL A 126 10.67 24.55 -2.81
N SER A 127 11.49 25.52 -2.39
CA SER A 127 12.39 25.35 -1.25
C SER A 127 11.62 25.49 0.08
N GLU A 128 12.26 25.13 1.18
CA GLU A 128 11.70 25.38 2.52
C GLU A 128 11.47 26.88 2.81
N ALA A 129 12.22 27.75 2.13
CA ALA A 129 12.06 29.19 2.28
C ALA A 129 10.76 29.73 1.68
N LEU A 130 10.14 28.97 0.73
CA LEU A 130 8.90 29.34 0.08
C LEU A 130 8.88 30.80 -0.39
N THR A 131 9.94 31.19 -1.12
CA THR A 131 10.12 32.57 -1.57
C THR A 131 9.00 33.01 -2.50
N ASP A 132 8.69 34.30 -2.55
CA ASP A 132 7.67 34.80 -3.45
C ASP A 132 7.97 34.48 -4.93
N GLU A 133 9.26 34.53 -5.32
CA GLU A 133 9.68 34.17 -6.68
C GLU A 133 9.41 32.70 -7.03
N GLU A 134 9.52 31.79 -6.08
CA GLU A 134 9.16 30.38 -6.29
C GLU A 134 7.65 30.21 -6.41
N LEU A 135 6.91 30.87 -5.51
CA LEU A 135 5.46 30.77 -5.45
C LEU A 135 4.75 31.51 -6.59
N ASP A 136 5.40 32.51 -7.21
CA ASP A 136 4.89 33.18 -8.42
C ASP A 136 4.84 32.25 -9.65
N LYS A 137 5.61 31.18 -9.63
CA LYS A 137 5.63 30.16 -10.71
C LYS A 137 4.54 29.10 -10.55
N VAL A 138 3.89 29.06 -9.40
CA VAL A 138 2.88 28.04 -9.09
C VAL A 138 1.54 28.44 -9.69
N VAL A 139 0.96 27.57 -10.50
CA VAL A 139 -0.37 27.75 -11.06
C VAL A 139 -1.38 27.02 -10.17
N PHE A 140 -2.20 27.77 -9.47
CA PHE A 140 -3.20 27.23 -8.56
C PHE A 140 -4.48 26.76 -9.30
N PRO A 141 -5.22 25.75 -8.75
CA PRO A 141 -4.99 25.07 -7.47
C PRO A 141 -3.87 24.02 -7.55
N VAL A 142 -3.21 23.77 -6.42
CA VAL A 142 -2.18 22.72 -6.29
C VAL A 142 -2.46 21.80 -5.10
N VAL A 143 -1.79 20.65 -5.09
CA VAL A 143 -1.81 19.69 -3.99
C VAL A 143 -0.44 19.64 -3.34
N VAL A 144 -0.38 19.88 -2.04
CA VAL A 144 0.84 19.70 -1.24
C VAL A 144 0.76 18.39 -0.47
N LYS A 145 1.82 17.58 -0.54
CA LYS A 145 1.86 16.29 0.15
C LYS A 145 3.27 15.82 0.51
N PRO A 146 3.44 15.10 1.63
CA PRO A 146 4.69 14.39 1.94
C PRO A 146 4.94 13.26 0.93
N VAL A 147 6.20 12.95 0.63
CA VAL A 147 6.54 11.82 -0.25
C VAL A 147 6.36 10.47 0.43
N ASP A 148 6.48 10.41 1.75
CA ASP A 148 6.64 9.21 2.57
C ASP A 148 5.42 8.84 3.41
N LEU A 149 4.30 9.53 3.24
CA LEU A 149 3.04 9.20 3.92
C LEU A 149 2.00 8.62 2.97
N SER A 150 1.18 7.73 3.54
CA SER A 150 0.03 7.09 2.89
C SER A 150 -1.29 7.46 3.59
N CYS A 151 -2.42 6.95 3.10
CA CYS A 151 -3.75 7.14 3.68
C CYS A 151 -4.17 8.61 3.80
N ASN A 152 -3.84 9.43 2.81
CA ASN A 152 -4.18 10.86 2.72
C ASN A 152 -3.62 11.72 3.87
N ARG A 153 -2.66 11.23 4.63
CA ARG A 153 -2.04 12.01 5.72
C ARG A 153 -1.14 13.10 5.18
N GLY A 154 -1.32 14.32 5.67
CA GLY A 154 -0.53 15.49 5.28
C GLY A 154 -0.79 15.98 3.86
N ILE A 155 -1.92 15.60 3.23
CA ILE A 155 -2.32 16.14 1.94
C ILE A 155 -3.20 17.37 2.15
N SER A 156 -2.88 18.44 1.43
CA SER A 156 -3.66 19.68 1.41
C SER A 156 -3.90 20.16 0.00
N TYR A 157 -5.08 20.70 -0.25
CA TYR A 157 -5.42 21.42 -1.49
C TYR A 157 -5.24 22.90 -1.23
N CYS A 158 -4.51 23.60 -2.11
CA CYS A 158 -4.17 24.99 -1.95
C CYS A 158 -4.62 25.78 -3.18
N ASN A 159 -5.35 26.87 -2.95
CA ASN A 159 -5.87 27.76 -3.99
C ASN A 159 -5.05 29.05 -4.12
N ASN A 160 -4.14 29.29 -3.20
CA ASN A 160 -3.30 30.50 -3.16
C ASN A 160 -1.99 30.24 -2.41
N LYS A 161 -1.09 31.22 -2.44
CA LYS A 161 0.24 31.15 -1.84
C LYS A 161 0.20 30.97 -0.31
N ASP A 162 -0.73 31.61 0.37
CA ASP A 162 -0.81 31.55 1.84
C ASP A 162 -1.23 30.15 2.29
N GLU A 163 -2.23 29.58 1.61
CA GLU A 163 -2.64 28.18 1.85
C GLU A 163 -1.48 27.21 1.56
N LEU A 164 -0.70 27.46 0.50
CA LEU A 164 0.46 26.62 0.18
C LEU A 164 1.52 26.70 1.27
N ARG A 165 1.83 27.89 1.80
CA ARG A 165 2.79 28.04 2.90
C ARG A 165 2.39 27.25 4.15
N GLU A 166 1.13 27.34 4.54
CA GLU A 166 0.63 26.60 5.70
C GLU A 166 0.61 25.08 5.45
N ALA A 167 0.16 24.67 4.27
CA ALA A 167 0.13 23.26 3.86
C ALA A 167 1.54 22.65 3.81
N TYR A 168 2.53 23.40 3.33
CA TYR A 168 3.93 22.95 3.28
C TYR A 168 4.49 22.72 4.68
N LYS A 169 4.26 23.65 5.62
CA LYS A 169 4.66 23.49 7.03
C LYS A 169 4.02 22.27 7.65
N LEU A 170 2.73 22.07 7.42
CA LEU A 170 1.99 20.91 7.93
C LEU A 170 2.57 19.61 7.35
N ALA A 171 2.73 19.52 6.02
CA ALA A 171 3.28 18.35 5.36
C ALA A 171 4.70 18.04 5.88
N ARG A 172 5.52 19.07 6.06
CA ARG A 172 6.87 18.97 6.58
C ARG A 172 6.92 18.45 8.02
N SER A 173 6.01 18.91 8.88
CA SER A 173 5.93 18.47 10.28
C SER A 173 5.52 17.00 10.42
N MET A 174 4.84 16.42 9.43
CA MET A 174 4.36 15.05 9.44
C MET A 174 5.30 14.09 8.73
N SER A 175 6.11 14.58 7.80
CA SER A 175 7.06 13.77 7.02
C SER A 175 8.29 13.39 7.84
N LYS A 176 8.77 12.18 7.63
CA LYS A 176 10.09 11.72 8.13
C LYS A 176 11.20 12.03 7.12
N SER A 177 10.81 12.31 5.90
CA SER A 177 11.67 12.73 4.80
C SER A 177 11.66 14.27 4.69
N ASP A 178 12.72 14.86 4.18
CA ASP A 178 12.77 16.29 3.91
C ASP A 178 12.10 16.68 2.60
N LYS A 179 11.43 15.72 1.93
CA LYS A 179 10.85 15.92 0.60
C LYS A 179 9.34 16.13 0.67
N ILE A 180 8.91 17.28 0.14
CA ILE A 180 7.49 17.62 -0.04
C ILE A 180 7.23 17.79 -1.54
N VAL A 181 6.10 17.29 -2.00
CA VAL A 181 5.63 17.44 -3.38
C VAL A 181 4.57 18.52 -3.44
N VAL A 182 4.73 19.42 -4.37
CA VAL A 182 3.74 20.44 -4.73
C VAL A 182 3.33 20.24 -6.18
#